data_a8118924e5680468d840a59d1619e063
#
_entry.id   a8118924e5680468d840a59d1619e063
#
_cell.length_a   1.000
_cell.length_b   1.000
_cell.length_c   1.000
_cell.angle_alpha   90.00
_cell.angle_beta   90.00
_cell.angle_gamma   90.00
#
_symmetry.space_group_name_H-M   'P 1'
#
loop_
_entity.id
_entity.type
_entity.pdbx_description
1 polymer ?
#
loop_
_entity_poly.entity_id
_entity_poly.type
_entity_poly.pdbx_seq_one_letter_code
_entity_poly.pdbx_strand_id
1 'polypeptide(L)'
;MLDTFVREVGSGDPADLVRAARRAQAAGFGVLALPGLPLGAVYALSGPALLPPLWVAALAGLGLLLAALVLRLAHSAARESRQRPARAVLTAALQSGGAPAVPFLLGCTLFAQPLAVVALWALAGLGYAAAWGRVPGWVQAAATRRT
;
A
#
# COMPACT_ATOMS: atom_id res chain seq x y z
N MET A 1 -11.47 -1.98 -18.92
CA MET A 1 -10.67 -1.43 -17.81
C MET A 1 -9.27 -1.00 -18.23
N LEU A 2 -8.50 -1.82 -18.95
CA LEU A 2 -7.16 -1.46 -19.46
C LEU A 2 -7.18 -0.25 -20.40
N ASP A 3 -8.14 -0.18 -21.32
CA ASP A 3 -8.25 0.93 -22.28
C ASP A 3 -8.53 2.29 -21.60
N THR A 4 -9.33 2.29 -20.54
CA THR A 4 -9.59 3.49 -19.74
C THR A 4 -8.32 3.94 -19.01
N PHE A 5 -7.55 2.98 -18.45
CA PHE A 5 -6.29 3.25 -17.78
C PHE A 5 -5.21 3.80 -18.74
N VAL A 6 -5.08 3.21 -19.92
CA VAL A 6 -4.14 3.68 -20.97
C VAL A 6 -4.50 5.09 -21.41
N ARG A 7 -5.79 5.39 -21.58
CA ARG A 7 -6.27 6.72 -21.96
C ARG A 7 -6.03 7.76 -20.88
N GLU A 8 -6.28 7.43 -19.57
CA GLU A 8 -6.01 8.32 -18.43
C GLU A 8 -4.52 8.66 -18.30
N VAL A 9 -3.64 7.69 -18.55
CA VAL A 9 -2.19 7.90 -18.52
C VAL A 9 -1.70 8.72 -19.73
N GLY A 10 -2.38 8.60 -20.86
CA GLY A 10 -2.05 9.28 -22.13
C GLY A 10 -2.62 10.69 -22.28
N SER A 11 -3.65 11.05 -21.52
CA SER A 11 -4.36 12.35 -21.64
C SER A 11 -3.49 13.56 -21.27
N GLY A 12 -2.46 13.38 -20.45
CA GLY A 12 -1.62 14.47 -19.94
C GLY A 12 -2.30 15.34 -18.87
N ASP A 13 -3.58 15.10 -18.56
CA ASP A 13 -4.32 15.81 -17.52
C ASP A 13 -3.88 15.35 -16.13
N PRO A 14 -3.48 16.27 -15.23
CA PRO A 14 -3.12 15.93 -13.86
C PRO A 14 -4.23 15.19 -13.08
N ALA A 15 -5.49 15.51 -13.33
CA ALA A 15 -6.62 14.86 -12.66
C ALA A 15 -6.77 13.39 -13.08
N ASP A 16 -6.55 13.10 -14.34
CA ASP A 16 -6.56 11.74 -14.88
C ASP A 16 -5.41 10.92 -14.31
N LEU A 17 -4.22 11.52 -14.21
CA LEU A 17 -3.04 10.87 -13.64
C LEU A 17 -3.24 10.57 -12.16
N VAL A 18 -3.89 11.44 -11.38
CA VAL A 18 -4.25 11.16 -9.97
C VAL A 18 -5.20 9.98 -9.89
N ARG A 19 -6.22 9.90 -10.76
CA ARG A 19 -7.16 8.77 -10.79
C ARG A 19 -6.45 7.44 -11.13
N ALA A 20 -5.63 7.47 -12.17
CA ALA A 20 -4.82 6.30 -12.56
C ALA A 20 -3.88 5.84 -11.44
N ALA A 21 -3.19 6.76 -10.77
CA ALA A 21 -2.29 6.47 -9.66
C ALA A 21 -3.04 5.88 -8.46
N ARG A 22 -4.22 6.39 -8.12
CA ARG A 22 -5.06 5.84 -7.05
C ARG A 22 -5.56 4.42 -7.37
N ARG A 23 -5.92 4.15 -8.63
CA ARG A 23 -6.27 2.80 -9.07
C ARG A 23 -5.07 1.85 -8.99
N ALA A 24 -3.88 2.31 -9.39
CA ALA A 24 -2.65 1.54 -9.27
C ALA A 24 -2.33 1.21 -7.81
N GLN A 25 -2.48 2.17 -6.90
CA GLN A 25 -2.31 1.93 -5.46
C GLN A 25 -3.31 0.90 -4.92
N ALA A 26 -4.60 1.04 -5.26
CA ALA A 26 -5.63 0.09 -4.84
C ALA A 26 -5.36 -1.32 -5.40
N ALA A 27 -4.95 -1.43 -6.66
CA ALA A 27 -4.57 -2.70 -7.27
C ALA A 27 -3.34 -3.32 -6.58
N GLY A 28 -2.30 -2.52 -6.29
CA GLY A 28 -1.12 -2.96 -5.57
C GLY A 28 -1.44 -3.50 -4.18
N PHE A 29 -2.29 -2.78 -3.43
CA PHE A 29 -2.79 -3.26 -2.14
C PHE A 29 -3.62 -4.53 -2.29
N GLY A 30 -4.58 -4.56 -3.21
CA GLY A 30 -5.49 -5.71 -3.40
C GLY A 30 -4.76 -6.99 -3.78
N VAL A 31 -3.81 -6.91 -4.72
CA VAL A 31 -3.02 -8.09 -5.14
C VAL A 31 -2.23 -8.69 -3.98
N LEU A 32 -1.67 -7.84 -3.11
CA LEU A 32 -0.88 -8.30 -1.96
C LEU A 32 -1.75 -8.73 -0.77
N ALA A 33 -2.86 -8.04 -0.51
CA ALA A 33 -3.71 -8.25 0.66
C ALA A 33 -4.73 -9.39 0.48
N LEU A 34 -5.27 -9.54 -0.74
CA LEU A 34 -6.37 -10.49 -1.01
C LEU A 34 -6.04 -11.94 -0.60
N PRO A 35 -4.86 -12.51 -0.91
CA PRO A 35 -4.53 -13.88 -0.51
C PRO A 35 -4.36 -14.04 1.00
N GLY A 36 -4.13 -12.95 1.74
CA GLY A 36 -3.98 -12.99 3.20
C GLY A 36 -5.24 -13.44 3.93
N LEU A 37 -6.43 -13.07 3.44
CA LEU A 37 -7.71 -13.43 4.07
C LEU A 37 -7.95 -14.94 4.10
N PRO A 38 -7.94 -15.67 2.96
CA PRO A 38 -8.17 -17.11 2.98
C PRO A 38 -7.05 -17.86 3.71
N LEU A 39 -5.78 -17.44 3.56
CA LEU A 39 -4.67 -18.08 4.27
C LEU A 39 -4.77 -17.86 5.78
N GLY A 40 -5.13 -16.66 6.23
CA GLY A 40 -5.36 -16.36 7.64
C GLY A 40 -6.54 -17.15 8.21
N ALA A 41 -7.63 -17.29 7.46
CA ALA A 41 -8.78 -18.09 7.87
C ALA A 41 -8.42 -19.57 8.03
N VAL A 42 -7.70 -20.15 7.07
CA VAL A 42 -7.23 -21.55 7.15
C VAL A 42 -6.29 -21.73 8.35
N TYR A 43 -5.39 -20.79 8.58
CA TYR A 43 -4.49 -20.84 9.74
C TYR A 43 -5.27 -20.76 11.06
N ALA A 44 -6.26 -19.88 11.16
CA ALA A 44 -7.11 -19.78 12.35
C ALA A 44 -7.87 -21.06 12.66
N LEU A 45 -8.33 -21.78 11.64
CA LEU A 45 -9.00 -23.08 11.79
C LEU A 45 -8.07 -24.19 12.29
N SER A 46 -6.76 -24.06 12.13
CA SER A 46 -5.78 -25.02 12.66
C SER A 46 -5.59 -24.92 14.18
N GLY A 47 -6.26 -23.99 14.87
CA GLY A 47 -6.19 -23.82 16.32
C GLY A 47 -4.81 -23.33 16.81
N PRO A 48 -4.25 -22.25 16.22
CA PRO A 48 -2.92 -21.79 16.59
C PRO A 48 -2.86 -21.33 18.05
N ALA A 49 -1.71 -21.55 18.69
CA ALA A 49 -1.46 -21.05 20.04
C ALA A 49 -1.50 -19.53 20.09
N LEU A 50 -2.09 -18.97 21.15
CA LEU A 50 -2.12 -17.53 21.37
C LEU A 50 -0.70 -17.02 21.63
N LEU A 51 -0.28 -16.00 20.92
CA LEU A 51 1.01 -15.36 21.11
C LEU A 51 0.99 -14.47 22.36
N PRO A 52 2.05 -14.46 23.18
CA PRO A 52 2.19 -13.50 24.26
C PRO A 52 2.13 -12.06 23.75
N PRO A 53 1.59 -11.10 24.54
CA PRO A 53 1.43 -9.70 24.11
C PRO A 53 2.73 -9.03 23.63
N LEU A 54 3.86 -9.42 24.19
CA LEU A 54 5.18 -8.92 23.79
C LEU A 54 5.50 -9.26 22.32
N TRP A 55 5.20 -10.49 21.89
CA TRP A 55 5.43 -10.92 20.50
C TRP A 55 4.46 -10.22 19.53
N VAL A 56 3.22 -10.01 19.94
CA VAL A 56 2.26 -9.23 19.16
C VAL A 56 2.75 -7.79 18.98
N ALA A 57 3.24 -7.15 20.05
CA ALA A 57 3.80 -5.81 19.96
C ALA A 57 5.08 -5.75 19.10
N ALA A 58 5.96 -6.76 19.19
CA ALA A 58 7.15 -6.85 18.35
C ALA A 58 6.79 -7.00 16.85
N LEU A 59 5.82 -7.85 16.53
CA LEU A 59 5.32 -8.02 15.16
C LEU A 59 4.67 -6.75 14.63
N ALA A 60 3.87 -6.06 15.45
CA ALA A 60 3.26 -4.79 15.07
C ALA A 60 4.33 -3.71 14.82
N GLY A 61 5.34 -3.62 15.67
CA GLY A 61 6.47 -2.72 15.50
C GLY A 61 7.26 -3.01 14.22
N LEU A 62 7.55 -4.29 13.94
CA LEU A 62 8.20 -4.71 12.70
C LEU A 62 7.34 -4.37 11.48
N GLY A 63 6.04 -4.64 11.53
CA GLY A 63 5.11 -4.30 10.46
C GLY A 63 5.07 -2.80 10.17
N LEU A 64 5.07 -1.97 11.22
CA LEU A 64 5.13 -0.51 11.09
C LEU A 64 6.44 -0.04 10.44
N LEU A 65 7.56 -0.61 10.87
CA LEU A 65 8.89 -0.30 10.34
C LEU A 65 9.00 -0.66 8.86
N LEU A 66 8.53 -1.85 8.48
CA LEU A 66 8.50 -2.28 7.08
C LEU A 66 7.57 -1.42 6.24
N ALA A 67 6.38 -1.09 6.74
CA ALA A 67 5.45 -0.19 6.05
C ALA A 67 6.06 1.21 5.83
N ALA A 68 6.74 1.75 6.84
CA ALA A 68 7.45 3.02 6.72
C ALA A 68 8.61 2.97 5.71
N LEU A 69 9.35 1.84 5.68
CA LEU A 69 10.42 1.63 4.69
C LEU A 69 9.86 1.59 3.27
N VAL A 70 8.80 0.81 3.03
CA VAL A 70 8.13 0.72 1.73
C VAL A 70 7.64 2.10 1.29
N LEU A 71 7.06 2.88 2.20
CA LEU A 71 6.57 4.22 1.90
C LEU A 71 7.71 5.21 1.58
N ARG A 72 8.87 5.07 2.23
CA ARG A 72 10.10 5.82 1.88
C ARG A 72 10.61 5.45 0.49
N LEU A 73 10.65 4.15 0.17
CA LEU A 73 11.06 3.67 -1.16
C LEU A 73 10.11 4.16 -2.26
N ALA A 74 8.79 4.13 -2.03
CA ALA A 74 7.81 4.68 -2.94
C ALA A 74 8.02 6.19 -3.16
N HIS A 75 8.32 6.93 -2.10
CA HIS A 75 8.61 8.37 -2.20
C HIS A 75 9.90 8.66 -2.98
N SER A 76 10.96 7.87 -2.79
CA SER A 76 12.20 8.01 -3.58
C SER A 76 11.98 7.65 -5.05
N ALA A 77 11.21 6.60 -5.34
CA ALA A 77 10.84 6.22 -6.71
C ALA A 77 10.05 7.32 -7.43
N ALA A 78 9.13 8.02 -6.71
CA ALA A 78 8.41 9.16 -7.26
C ALA A 78 9.31 10.34 -7.64
N ARG A 79 10.49 10.45 -7.02
CA ARG A 79 11.47 11.53 -7.26
C ARG A 79 12.54 11.17 -8.29
N GLU A 80 12.55 9.94 -8.78
CA GLU A 80 13.58 9.48 -9.71
C GLU A 80 13.48 10.23 -11.05
N SER A 81 14.53 10.95 -11.40
CA SER A 81 14.59 11.82 -12.59
C SER A 81 14.83 11.07 -13.91
N ARG A 82 15.26 9.80 -13.85
CA ARG A 82 15.59 9.00 -15.02
C ARG A 82 14.37 8.43 -15.76
N GLN A 83 13.21 8.40 -15.12
CA GLN A 83 11.98 7.85 -15.70
C GLN A 83 11.07 8.96 -16.24
N ARG A 84 10.21 8.60 -17.21
CA ARG A 84 9.12 9.50 -17.63
C ARG A 84 8.23 9.82 -16.41
N PRO A 85 7.88 11.11 -16.17
CA PRO A 85 7.18 11.54 -14.95
C PRO A 85 5.92 10.71 -14.62
N ALA A 86 5.10 10.41 -15.63
CA ALA A 86 3.89 9.59 -15.44
C ALA A 86 4.22 8.15 -14.97
N ARG A 87 5.26 7.54 -15.52
CA ARG A 87 5.69 6.19 -15.14
C ARG A 87 6.22 6.18 -13.70
N ALA A 88 7.01 7.18 -13.31
CA ALA A 88 7.51 7.29 -11.94
C ALA A 88 6.38 7.41 -10.92
N VAL A 89 5.36 8.23 -11.20
CA VAL A 89 4.18 8.38 -10.33
C VAL A 89 3.40 7.07 -10.21
N LEU A 90 3.18 6.35 -11.32
CA LEU A 90 2.45 5.08 -11.30
C LEU A 90 3.21 3.99 -10.56
N THR A 91 4.53 3.90 -10.75
CA THR A 91 5.39 2.96 -10.01
C THR A 91 5.36 3.26 -8.52
N ALA A 92 5.50 4.53 -8.13
CA ALA A 92 5.41 4.95 -6.74
C ALA A 92 4.04 4.65 -6.13
N ALA A 93 2.95 4.88 -6.88
CA ALA A 93 1.59 4.59 -6.44
C ALA A 93 1.38 3.07 -6.25
N LEU A 94 1.85 2.24 -7.18
CA LEU A 94 1.78 0.79 -7.05
C LEU A 94 2.57 0.28 -5.84
N GLN A 95 3.80 0.74 -5.66
CA GLN A 95 4.65 0.38 -4.52
C GLN A 95 4.06 0.85 -3.20
N SER A 96 3.44 2.04 -3.16
CA SER A 96 2.81 2.56 -1.95
C SER A 96 1.63 1.71 -1.46
N GLY A 97 0.99 0.93 -2.34
CA GLY A 97 -0.01 -0.07 -1.98
C GLY A 97 0.57 -1.21 -1.13
N GLY A 98 1.86 -1.50 -1.24
CA GLY A 98 2.56 -2.49 -0.41
C GLY A 98 2.70 -2.07 1.06
N ALA A 99 2.81 -0.77 1.34
CA ALA A 99 2.98 -0.29 2.71
C ALA A 99 1.83 -0.71 3.66
N PRO A 100 0.54 -0.49 3.32
CA PRO A 100 -0.58 -0.97 4.12
C PRO A 100 -0.80 -2.48 4.04
N ALA A 101 -0.33 -3.15 2.98
CA ALA A 101 -0.47 -4.60 2.85
C ALA A 101 0.33 -5.37 3.92
N VAL A 102 1.49 -4.85 4.36
CA VAL A 102 2.32 -5.49 5.39
C VAL A 102 1.57 -5.65 6.72
N PRO A 103 1.08 -4.59 7.40
CA PRO A 103 0.33 -4.76 8.64
C PRO A 103 -0.99 -5.50 8.43
N PHE A 104 -1.63 -5.38 7.26
CA PHE A 104 -2.81 -6.14 6.93
C PHE A 104 -2.55 -7.65 6.92
N LEU A 105 -1.51 -8.11 6.23
CA LEU A 105 -1.12 -9.53 6.17
C LEU A 105 -0.70 -10.06 7.54
N LEU A 106 0.03 -9.28 8.33
CA LEU A 106 0.35 -9.64 9.72
C LEU A 106 -0.93 -9.81 10.56
N GLY A 107 -1.94 -8.95 10.37
CA GLY A 107 -3.25 -9.13 10.99
C GLY A 107 -3.91 -10.45 10.60
N CYS A 108 -3.80 -10.85 9.33
CA CYS A 108 -4.34 -12.12 8.87
C CYS A 108 -3.67 -13.34 9.54
N THR A 109 -2.40 -13.27 9.91
CA THR A 109 -1.72 -14.36 10.64
C THR A 109 -2.12 -14.43 12.11
N LEU A 110 -2.81 -13.43 12.64
CA LEU A 110 -3.21 -13.32 14.03
C LEU A 110 -4.73 -13.43 14.24
N PHE A 111 -5.47 -14.07 13.33
CA PHE A 111 -6.94 -14.17 13.43
C PHE A 111 -7.43 -14.80 14.74
N ALA A 112 -6.63 -15.60 15.42
CA ALA A 112 -6.96 -16.13 16.75
C ALA A 112 -6.93 -15.05 17.85
N GLN A 113 -6.43 -13.84 17.56
CA GLN A 113 -6.27 -12.72 18.50
C GLN A 113 -6.99 -11.47 17.98
N PRO A 114 -8.30 -11.33 18.20
CA PRO A 114 -9.10 -10.29 17.55
C PRO A 114 -8.61 -8.87 17.81
N LEU A 115 -8.09 -8.59 19.01
CA LEU A 115 -7.55 -7.26 19.35
C LEU A 115 -6.31 -6.93 18.49
N ALA A 116 -5.42 -7.90 18.29
CA ALA A 116 -4.23 -7.74 17.45
C ALA A 116 -4.61 -7.52 15.98
N VAL A 117 -5.59 -8.27 15.47
CA VAL A 117 -6.14 -8.11 14.12
C VAL A 117 -6.67 -6.70 13.92
N VAL A 118 -7.54 -6.24 14.83
CA VAL A 118 -8.14 -4.89 14.75
C VAL A 118 -7.06 -3.81 14.77
N ALA A 119 -6.07 -3.91 15.65
CA ALA A 119 -4.98 -2.95 15.74
C ALA A 119 -4.14 -2.90 14.45
N LEU A 120 -3.78 -4.06 13.90
CA LEU A 120 -2.98 -4.14 12.67
C LEU A 120 -3.77 -3.71 11.43
N TRP A 121 -5.05 -4.02 11.36
CA TRP A 121 -5.89 -3.55 10.26
C TRP A 121 -6.21 -2.06 10.35
N ALA A 122 -6.36 -1.50 11.56
CA ALA A 122 -6.44 -0.06 11.74
C ALA A 122 -5.15 0.64 11.27
N LEU A 123 -3.98 0.07 11.61
CA LEU A 123 -2.68 0.55 11.13
C LEU A 123 -2.57 0.46 9.60
N ALA A 124 -3.05 -0.62 8.99
CA ALA A 124 -3.11 -0.77 7.54
C ALA A 124 -4.00 0.31 6.90
N GLY A 125 -5.18 0.56 7.47
CA GLY A 125 -6.10 1.61 7.01
C GLY A 125 -5.50 3.01 7.09
N LEU A 126 -4.83 3.34 8.20
CA LEU A 126 -4.11 4.60 8.37
C LEU A 126 -2.96 4.74 7.35
N GLY A 127 -2.19 3.67 7.14
CA GLY A 127 -1.12 3.63 6.14
C GLY A 127 -1.66 3.84 4.72
N TYR A 128 -2.80 3.20 4.40
CA TYR A 128 -3.48 3.38 3.13
C TYR A 128 -3.95 4.81 2.90
N ALA A 129 -4.62 5.40 3.89
CA ALA A 129 -5.08 6.78 3.84
C ALA A 129 -3.92 7.79 3.70
N ALA A 130 -2.83 7.57 4.43
CA ALA A 130 -1.63 8.40 4.34
C ALA A 130 -0.98 8.34 2.95
N ALA A 131 -0.89 7.15 2.35
CA ALA A 131 -0.39 6.97 1.00
C ALA A 131 -1.32 7.61 -0.04
N TRP A 132 -2.63 7.43 0.12
CA TRP A 132 -3.66 8.02 -0.75
C TRP A 132 -3.61 9.55 -0.79
N GLY A 133 -3.39 10.19 0.37
CA GLY A 133 -3.24 11.63 0.49
C GLY A 133 -1.97 12.19 -0.18
N ARG A 134 -0.94 11.37 -0.39
CA ARG A 134 0.32 11.78 -1.03
C ARG A 134 0.30 11.77 -2.55
N VAL A 135 -0.62 11.03 -3.15
CA VAL A 135 -0.73 10.89 -4.62
C VAL A 135 -0.83 12.23 -5.34
N PRO A 136 -1.68 13.20 -4.94
CA PRO A 136 -1.75 14.50 -5.63
C PRO A 136 -0.43 15.26 -5.63
N GLY A 137 0.32 15.20 -4.51
CA GLY A 137 1.62 15.85 -4.40
C GLY A 137 2.68 15.25 -5.35
N TRP A 138 2.64 13.93 -5.59
CA TRP A 138 3.54 13.31 -6.57
C TRP A 138 3.20 13.71 -8.00
N VAL A 139 1.92 13.84 -8.32
CA VAL A 139 1.47 14.30 -9.65
C VAL A 139 1.86 15.75 -9.88
N GLN A 140 1.68 16.63 -8.89
CA GLN A 140 2.11 18.03 -8.98
C GLN A 140 3.62 18.15 -9.17
N ALA A 141 4.42 17.42 -8.37
CA ALA A 141 5.86 17.38 -8.52
C ALA A 141 6.33 16.82 -9.88
N ALA A 142 5.55 15.95 -10.50
CA ALA A 142 5.81 15.44 -11.85
C ALA A 142 5.45 16.45 -12.94
N ALA A 143 4.40 17.26 -12.74
CA ALA A 143 3.99 18.30 -13.66
C ALA A 143 5.01 19.44 -13.75
N THR A 144 5.55 19.89 -12.61
CA THR A 144 6.58 20.95 -12.57
C THR A 144 7.91 20.57 -13.22
N ARG A 145 8.17 19.29 -13.45
CA ARG A 145 9.38 18.82 -14.17
C ARG A 145 9.22 18.84 -15.71
N ARG A 146 8.03 19.09 -16.22
CA ARG A 146 7.77 19.17 -17.67
C ARG A 146 7.93 20.59 -18.25
N THR A 147 7.95 21.59 -17.37
CA THR A 147 8.24 23.01 -17.71
C THR A 147 9.72 23.30 -17.58
#